data_69b8db971f28631c3dcd34f85650faf5
#
_entry.id   69b8db971f28631c3dcd34f85650faf5
#
_cell.length_a   1.000
_cell.length_b   1.000
_cell.length_c   1.000
_cell.angle_alpha   90.00
_cell.angle_beta   90.00
_cell.angle_gamma   90.00
#
_symmetry.space_group_name_H-M   'P 1'
#
loop_
_entity.id
_entity.type
_entity.pdbx_description
1 polymer ?
#
loop_
_entity_poly.entity_id
_entity_poly.type
_entity_poly.pdbx_seq_one_letter_code
_entity_poly.pdbx_strand_id
1 'polypeptide(L)'
;MIHVENLNKRYGEKILLADVSWHVRKRDRIGLTGPNGAGKTTLLKMLAGLEEPDDGSIRMATGTTIGYLPQDGIVHHGRTVREEVLLAFQELLDLKDEQHRLEESLAGASEEDGDLAKLLERYADVTDRFKEQGGYEIDAQVAAVLKGLGFSLADQERNTEEFSGGWQMRIALAKLLLARPNLLLMDEPTNHLDLPARNWLEEYLGDYPGSVVLVSHDRFFLDSTIKRITEVGLKTLTDYHGNYSKYVVEHVGRMERLKAAWKRQTE
;
A
#
# COMPACT_ATOMS: atom_id res chain seq x y z
N MET A 1 3.66 6.54 14.05
CA MET A 1 3.97 5.59 13.00
C MET A 1 4.92 6.22 11.99
N ILE A 2 4.55 7.23 11.22
CA ILE A 2 5.50 8.04 10.44
C ILE A 2 5.42 9.49 10.91
N HIS A 3 6.58 10.10 11.12
CA HIS A 3 6.76 11.50 11.45
C HIS A 3 7.64 12.14 10.38
N VAL A 4 7.12 13.20 9.79
CA VAL A 4 7.82 14.05 8.81
C VAL A 4 8.13 15.36 9.52
N GLU A 5 9.40 15.76 9.55
CA GLU A 5 9.87 16.95 10.24
C GLU A 5 10.68 17.83 9.30
N ASN A 6 10.26 19.08 9.16
CA ASN A 6 10.92 20.15 8.40
C ASN A 6 11.28 19.75 6.97
N LEU A 7 10.38 18.98 6.31
CA LEU A 7 10.62 18.40 5.00
C LEU A 7 10.66 19.47 3.92
N ASN A 8 11.73 19.46 3.13
CA ASN A 8 11.92 20.32 1.99
C ASN A 8 12.13 19.49 0.74
N LYS A 9 11.50 19.90 -0.38
CA LYS A 9 11.67 19.26 -1.69
C LYS A 9 11.50 20.24 -2.82
N ARG A 10 12.44 20.22 -3.77
CA ARG A 10 12.41 21.04 -4.99
C ARG A 10 12.89 20.24 -6.21
N TYR A 11 12.49 20.68 -7.38
CA TYR A 11 13.03 20.24 -8.66
C TYR A 11 13.50 21.46 -9.43
N GLY A 12 14.82 21.62 -9.58
CA GLY A 12 15.41 22.84 -10.11
C GLY A 12 14.98 24.05 -9.29
N GLU A 13 14.35 25.04 -9.94
CA GLU A 13 13.84 26.25 -9.27
C GLU A 13 12.45 26.07 -8.64
N LYS A 14 11.74 24.98 -8.96
CA LYS A 14 10.39 24.73 -8.46
C LYS A 14 10.42 24.10 -7.08
N ILE A 15 10.02 24.85 -6.06
CA ILE A 15 9.83 24.36 -4.70
C ILE A 15 8.47 23.67 -4.64
N LEU A 16 8.44 22.39 -4.26
CA LEU A 16 7.22 21.61 -4.05
C LEU A 16 6.75 21.67 -2.60
N LEU A 17 7.68 21.46 -1.66
CA LEU A 17 7.43 21.48 -0.23
C LEU A 17 8.50 22.32 0.46
N ALA A 18 8.11 23.12 1.45
CA ALA A 18 8.99 23.98 2.21
C ALA A 18 8.63 23.92 3.70
N ASP A 19 9.56 23.42 4.51
CA ASP A 19 9.48 23.30 5.96
C ASP A 19 8.19 22.60 6.44
N VAL A 20 7.89 21.45 5.82
CA VAL A 20 6.66 20.72 6.07
C VAL A 20 6.83 19.74 7.21
N SER A 21 5.97 19.85 8.23
CA SER A 21 5.85 18.84 9.29
C SER A 21 4.48 18.17 9.22
N TRP A 22 4.49 16.84 9.23
CA TRP A 22 3.29 16.04 9.07
C TRP A 22 3.45 14.66 9.70
N HIS A 23 2.34 13.99 10.03
CA HIS A 23 2.44 12.62 10.49
C HIS A 23 1.26 11.73 10.12
N VAL A 24 1.57 10.45 9.95
CA VAL A 24 0.62 9.36 9.73
C VAL A 24 0.54 8.52 11.00
N ARG A 25 -0.65 8.40 11.56
CA ARG A 25 -0.94 7.59 12.75
C ARG A 25 -1.34 6.18 12.34
N LYS A 26 -1.35 5.25 13.30
CA LYS A 26 -1.88 3.90 13.07
C LYS A 26 -3.37 3.99 12.69
N ARG A 27 -3.75 3.19 11.69
CA ARG A 27 -5.12 3.10 11.14
C ARG A 27 -5.64 4.40 10.50
N ASP A 28 -4.77 5.35 10.18
CA ASP A 28 -5.18 6.53 9.43
C ASP A 28 -5.68 6.15 8.02
N ARG A 29 -6.69 6.89 7.56
CA ARG A 29 -7.24 6.83 6.21
C ARG A 29 -7.13 8.22 5.62
N ILE A 30 -6.09 8.45 4.83
CA ILE A 30 -5.72 9.79 4.35
C ILE A 30 -5.83 9.85 2.84
N GLY A 31 -6.59 10.82 2.35
CA GLY A 31 -6.58 11.20 0.94
C GLY A 31 -5.67 12.40 0.72
N LEU A 32 -4.69 12.27 -0.17
CA LEU A 32 -3.89 13.40 -0.63
C LEU A 32 -4.61 14.09 -1.78
N THR A 33 -4.82 15.39 -1.67
CA THR A 33 -5.44 16.21 -2.71
C THR A 33 -4.56 17.42 -3.04
N GLY A 34 -4.85 18.10 -4.12
CA GLY A 34 -4.13 19.30 -4.54
C GLY A 34 -3.94 19.36 -6.06
N PRO A 35 -3.47 20.49 -6.60
CA PRO A 35 -3.25 20.68 -8.04
C PRO A 35 -2.29 19.64 -8.64
N ASN A 36 -2.37 19.44 -9.96
CA ASN A 36 -1.38 18.63 -10.66
C ASN A 36 0.00 19.28 -10.54
N GLY A 37 1.01 18.44 -10.25
CA GLY A 37 2.37 18.90 -10.03
C GLY A 37 2.61 19.63 -8.69
N ALA A 38 1.68 19.53 -7.72
CA ALA A 38 1.86 20.05 -6.36
C ALA A 38 2.83 19.22 -5.50
N GLY A 39 3.14 17.96 -5.92
CA GLY A 39 4.07 17.10 -5.18
C GLY A 39 3.42 15.92 -4.49
N LYS A 40 2.16 15.56 -4.80
CA LYS A 40 1.47 14.40 -4.20
C LYS A 40 2.24 13.09 -4.40
N THR A 41 2.54 12.73 -5.65
CA THR A 41 3.34 11.54 -6.00
C THR A 41 4.74 11.60 -5.41
N THR A 42 5.38 12.77 -5.39
CA THR A 42 6.70 12.97 -4.78
C THR A 42 6.65 12.70 -3.28
N LEU A 43 5.62 13.20 -2.59
CA LEU A 43 5.43 12.90 -1.16
C LEU A 43 5.24 11.40 -0.92
N LEU A 44 4.41 10.71 -1.73
CA LEU A 44 4.25 9.25 -1.63
C LEU A 44 5.59 8.52 -1.84
N LYS A 45 6.38 8.92 -2.85
CA LYS A 45 7.70 8.33 -3.11
C LYS A 45 8.68 8.56 -1.97
N MET A 46 8.70 9.75 -1.37
CA MET A 46 9.54 10.04 -0.21
C MET A 46 9.13 9.20 1.01
N LEU A 47 7.83 9.05 1.26
CA LEU A 47 7.32 8.15 2.31
C LEU A 47 7.66 6.69 2.06
N ALA A 48 7.70 6.27 0.79
CA ALA A 48 8.10 4.92 0.39
C ALA A 48 9.63 4.69 0.42
N GLY A 49 10.42 5.73 0.67
CA GLY A 49 11.90 5.65 0.61
C GLY A 49 12.46 5.53 -0.81
N LEU A 50 11.65 5.83 -1.84
CA LEU A 50 12.03 5.78 -3.26
C LEU A 50 12.63 7.12 -3.74
N GLU A 51 12.46 8.16 -2.97
CA GLU A 51 13.00 9.49 -3.24
C GLU A 51 13.43 10.14 -1.92
N GLU A 52 14.58 10.82 -1.93
CA GLU A 52 15.08 11.51 -0.76
C GLU A 52 14.57 12.96 -0.71
N PRO A 53 14.25 13.49 0.48
CA PRO A 53 14.04 14.93 0.64
C PRO A 53 15.34 15.70 0.44
N ASP A 54 15.25 16.97 0.09
CA ASP A 54 16.43 17.84 -0.01
C ASP A 54 16.90 18.28 1.38
N ASP A 55 15.97 18.39 2.35
CA ASP A 55 16.25 18.68 3.76
C ASP A 55 15.08 18.19 4.63
N GLY A 56 15.33 18.07 5.93
CA GLY A 56 14.39 17.50 6.91
C GLY A 56 14.54 16.00 7.07
N SER A 57 13.57 15.37 7.73
CA SER A 57 13.61 13.93 8.00
C SER A 57 12.27 13.25 7.99
N ILE A 58 12.25 11.99 7.58
CA ILE A 58 11.10 11.08 7.68
C ILE A 58 11.49 9.95 8.64
N ARG A 59 10.85 9.92 9.80
CA ARG A 59 11.09 8.91 10.83
C ARG A 59 9.95 7.92 10.90
N MET A 60 10.27 6.65 10.97
CA MET A 60 9.30 5.55 11.05
C MET A 60 9.51 4.76 12.33
N ALA A 61 8.42 4.26 12.90
CA ALA A 61 8.51 3.31 14.00
C ALA A 61 9.20 2.03 13.53
N THR A 62 10.02 1.43 14.39
CA THR A 62 10.72 0.17 14.10
C THR A 62 9.72 -0.92 13.69
N GLY A 63 10.05 -1.69 12.66
CA GLY A 63 9.20 -2.76 12.13
C GLY A 63 8.00 -2.28 11.29
N THR A 64 7.95 -0.99 10.93
CA THR A 64 6.91 -0.50 10.00
C THR A 64 7.23 -0.97 8.58
N THR A 65 6.33 -1.77 8.00
CA THR A 65 6.37 -2.18 6.60
C THR A 65 5.55 -1.22 5.75
N ILE A 66 6.08 -0.86 4.58
CA ILE A 66 5.44 0.05 3.63
C ILE A 66 5.25 -0.66 2.31
N GLY A 67 4.07 -0.54 1.74
CA GLY A 67 3.78 -0.94 0.39
C GLY A 67 3.38 0.27 -0.46
N TYR A 68 3.92 0.36 -1.66
CA TYR A 68 3.66 1.47 -2.57
C TYR A 68 3.15 0.97 -3.92
N LEU A 69 2.01 1.50 -4.34
CA LEU A 69 1.47 1.34 -5.69
C LEU A 69 1.65 2.64 -6.45
N PRO A 70 2.51 2.70 -7.49
CA PRO A 70 2.60 3.85 -8.37
C PRO A 70 1.37 3.94 -9.30
N GLN A 71 1.19 5.09 -9.92
CA GLN A 71 0.07 5.33 -10.85
C GLN A 71 0.11 4.40 -12.06
N ASP A 72 1.30 4.10 -12.58
CA ASP A 72 1.54 3.25 -13.76
C ASP A 72 2.97 2.69 -13.77
N GLY A 73 3.33 1.99 -14.86
CA GLY A 73 4.70 1.59 -15.14
C GLY A 73 5.13 0.26 -14.50
N ILE A 74 4.22 -0.48 -13.85
CA ILE A 74 4.54 -1.82 -13.36
C ILE A 74 4.31 -2.84 -14.48
N VAL A 75 5.31 -3.67 -14.71
CA VAL A 75 5.25 -4.80 -15.65
C VAL A 75 5.76 -6.04 -14.95
N HIS A 76 4.98 -7.11 -15.01
CA HIS A 76 5.32 -8.43 -14.47
C HIS A 76 5.69 -9.38 -15.63
N HIS A 77 6.68 -10.25 -15.44
CA HIS A 77 7.17 -11.17 -16.45
C HIS A 77 7.50 -12.56 -15.88
N GLY A 78 7.34 -13.57 -16.71
CA GLY A 78 7.86 -14.91 -16.47
C GLY A 78 7.09 -15.75 -15.45
N ARG A 79 5.86 -15.33 -15.07
CA ARG A 79 5.00 -16.03 -14.11
C ARG A 79 3.54 -15.93 -14.50
N THR A 80 2.74 -16.87 -14.02
CA THR A 80 1.28 -16.73 -14.05
C THR A 80 0.83 -15.67 -13.05
N VAL A 81 -0.40 -15.17 -13.21
CA VAL A 81 -0.99 -14.20 -12.26
C VAL A 81 -0.95 -14.73 -10.83
N ARG A 82 -1.32 -16.02 -10.64
CA ARG A 82 -1.32 -16.67 -9.34
C ARG A 82 0.09 -16.74 -8.74
N GLU A 83 1.08 -17.17 -9.50
CA GLU A 83 2.47 -17.23 -9.05
C GLU A 83 3.01 -15.86 -8.67
N GLU A 84 2.69 -14.83 -9.45
CA GLU A 84 3.15 -13.46 -9.18
C GLU A 84 2.59 -12.91 -7.87
N VAL A 85 1.31 -13.11 -7.59
CA VAL A 85 0.71 -12.61 -6.34
C VAL A 85 1.12 -13.44 -5.12
N LEU A 86 1.44 -14.73 -5.29
CA LEU A 86 1.98 -15.59 -4.24
C LEU A 86 3.32 -15.09 -3.69
N LEU A 87 4.10 -14.32 -4.46
CA LEU A 87 5.33 -13.69 -3.96
C LEU A 87 5.09 -12.74 -2.77
N ALA A 88 3.85 -12.29 -2.54
CA ALA A 88 3.49 -11.55 -1.34
C ALA A 88 3.65 -12.36 -0.05
N PHE A 89 3.69 -13.70 -0.16
CA PHE A 89 3.82 -14.67 0.92
C PHE A 89 5.17 -15.41 0.92
N GLN A 90 6.22 -14.79 0.34
CA GLN A 90 7.50 -15.49 0.13
C GLN A 90 8.03 -16.16 1.40
N GLU A 91 7.98 -15.47 2.56
CA GLU A 91 8.42 -16.03 3.84
C GLU A 91 7.63 -17.28 4.25
N LEU A 92 6.31 -17.29 3.99
CA LEU A 92 5.45 -18.44 4.26
C LEU A 92 5.69 -19.59 3.28
N LEU A 93 5.97 -19.27 2.02
CA LEU A 93 6.34 -20.27 1.03
C LEU A 93 7.68 -20.92 1.38
N ASP A 94 8.65 -20.15 1.83
CA ASP A 94 9.95 -20.65 2.30
C ASP A 94 9.79 -21.59 3.51
N LEU A 95 8.90 -21.26 4.47
CA LEU A 95 8.56 -22.13 5.60
C LEU A 95 7.90 -23.43 5.13
N LYS A 96 7.00 -23.36 4.14
CA LYS A 96 6.36 -24.54 3.54
C LYS A 96 7.37 -25.47 2.86
N ASP A 97 8.30 -24.89 2.12
CA ASP A 97 9.37 -25.64 1.46
C ASP A 97 10.35 -26.25 2.48
N GLU A 98 10.64 -25.55 3.59
CA GLU A 98 11.42 -26.10 4.69
C GLU A 98 10.68 -27.25 5.38
N GLN A 99 9.38 -27.10 5.65
CA GLN A 99 8.55 -28.15 6.21
C GLN A 99 8.60 -29.42 5.36
N HIS A 100 8.44 -29.29 4.05
CA HIS A 100 8.48 -30.43 3.12
C HIS A 100 9.84 -31.13 3.12
N ARG A 101 10.95 -30.37 3.09
CA ARG A 101 12.31 -30.93 3.19
C ARG A 101 12.54 -31.68 4.51
N LEU A 102 11.99 -31.19 5.62
CA LEU A 102 12.07 -31.86 6.92
C LEU A 102 11.23 -33.13 6.95
N GLU A 103 10.05 -33.14 6.31
CA GLU A 103 9.22 -34.34 6.15
C GLU A 103 9.96 -35.44 5.37
N GLU A 104 10.61 -35.09 4.26
CA GLU A 104 11.44 -36.04 3.48
C GLU A 104 12.62 -36.58 4.30
N SER A 105 13.28 -35.70 5.08
CA SER A 105 14.40 -36.10 5.94
C SER A 105 13.95 -37.02 7.07
N LEU A 106 12.80 -36.75 7.68
CA LEU A 106 12.22 -37.59 8.73
C LEU A 106 11.78 -38.96 8.20
N ALA A 107 11.25 -39.01 6.95
CA ALA A 107 10.86 -40.28 6.31
C ALA A 107 12.07 -41.21 6.04
N GLY A 108 13.26 -40.62 5.88
CA GLY A 108 14.53 -41.37 5.65
C GLY A 108 15.35 -41.64 6.92
N ALA A 109 14.99 -41.08 8.07
CA ALA A 109 15.75 -41.19 9.32
C ALA A 109 15.46 -42.52 10.03
N SER A 110 16.51 -43.12 10.65
CA SER A 110 16.36 -44.29 11.52
C SER A 110 16.38 -43.86 12.98
N GLU A 111 15.77 -44.67 13.88
CA GLU A 111 15.75 -44.40 15.33
C GLU A 111 17.15 -44.37 15.96
N GLU A 112 18.16 -44.91 15.29
CA GLU A 112 19.56 -44.91 15.74
C GLU A 112 20.30 -43.59 15.38
N ASP A 113 19.70 -42.73 14.55
CA ASP A 113 20.29 -41.42 14.20
C ASP A 113 20.08 -40.44 15.35
N GLY A 114 21.16 -40.07 16.04
CA GLY A 114 21.14 -39.08 17.13
C GLY A 114 20.60 -37.68 16.77
N ASP A 115 20.30 -37.44 15.50
CA ASP A 115 19.75 -36.19 15.01
C ASP A 115 18.20 -36.20 14.82
N LEU A 116 17.54 -37.38 15.00
CA LEU A 116 16.07 -37.50 14.84
C LEU A 116 15.31 -36.53 15.75
N ALA A 117 15.73 -36.38 17.01
CA ALA A 117 15.09 -35.47 17.96
C ALA A 117 15.18 -34.02 17.53
N LYS A 118 16.32 -33.59 16.96
CA LYS A 118 16.51 -32.24 16.46
C LYS A 118 15.67 -31.96 15.20
N LEU A 119 15.55 -32.97 14.32
CA LEU A 119 14.69 -32.86 13.14
C LEU A 119 13.22 -32.71 13.52
N LEU A 120 12.75 -33.48 14.50
CA LEU A 120 11.37 -33.37 15.02
C LEU A 120 11.12 -32.02 15.68
N GLU A 121 12.05 -31.52 16.49
CA GLU A 121 11.95 -30.19 17.11
C GLU A 121 11.86 -29.09 16.03
N ARG A 122 12.74 -29.16 15.02
CA ARG A 122 12.75 -28.19 13.91
C ARG A 122 11.46 -28.25 13.09
N TYR A 123 10.96 -29.46 12.80
CA TYR A 123 9.70 -29.64 12.08
C TYR A 123 8.52 -29.05 12.85
N ALA A 124 8.46 -29.26 14.16
CA ALA A 124 7.43 -28.68 15.01
C ALA A 124 7.48 -27.15 14.99
N ASP A 125 8.68 -26.55 15.18
CA ASP A 125 8.88 -25.07 15.13
C ASP A 125 8.42 -24.46 13.78
N VAL A 126 8.85 -25.06 12.66
CA VAL A 126 8.48 -24.59 11.32
C VAL A 126 6.97 -24.73 11.08
N THR A 127 6.37 -25.84 11.49
CA THR A 127 4.94 -26.10 11.36
C THR A 127 4.11 -25.10 12.18
N ASP A 128 4.50 -24.86 13.42
CA ASP A 128 3.82 -23.90 14.30
C ASP A 128 3.92 -22.48 13.73
N ARG A 129 5.08 -22.05 13.29
CA ARG A 129 5.28 -20.74 12.65
C ARG A 129 4.45 -20.58 11.37
N PHE A 130 4.42 -21.60 10.51
CA PHE A 130 3.61 -21.60 9.30
C PHE A 130 2.12 -21.44 9.62
N LYS A 131 1.64 -22.19 10.62
CA LYS A 131 0.25 -22.12 11.09
C LYS A 131 -0.09 -20.76 11.72
N GLU A 132 0.74 -20.27 12.65
CA GLU A 132 0.52 -19.00 13.36
C GLU A 132 0.48 -17.80 12.39
N GLN A 133 1.26 -17.84 11.32
CA GLN A 133 1.28 -16.81 10.29
C GLN A 133 0.17 -16.98 9.24
N GLY A 134 -0.72 -17.96 9.38
CA GLY A 134 -1.87 -18.15 8.50
C GLY A 134 -1.52 -18.85 7.17
N GLY A 135 -0.48 -19.69 7.15
CA GLY A 135 -0.02 -20.38 5.94
C GLY A 135 -1.09 -21.23 5.25
N TYR A 136 -2.03 -21.81 6.02
CA TYR A 136 -3.14 -22.60 5.46
C TYR A 136 -4.24 -21.73 4.80
N GLU A 137 -4.23 -20.41 5.01
CA GLU A 137 -5.24 -19.49 4.49
C GLU A 137 -4.79 -18.80 3.18
N ILE A 138 -3.53 -18.99 2.76
CA ILE A 138 -2.93 -18.30 1.60
C ILE A 138 -3.81 -18.46 0.37
N ASP A 139 -4.20 -19.70 0.02
CA ASP A 139 -4.98 -19.96 -1.19
C ASP A 139 -6.35 -19.27 -1.17
N ALA A 140 -7.01 -19.25 -0.01
CA ALA A 140 -8.29 -18.57 0.17
C ALA A 140 -8.14 -17.05 0.06
N GLN A 141 -7.07 -16.47 0.64
CA GLN A 141 -6.79 -15.04 0.55
C GLN A 141 -6.47 -14.62 -0.88
N VAL A 142 -5.62 -15.36 -1.59
CA VAL A 142 -5.29 -15.14 -3.00
C VAL A 142 -6.56 -15.19 -3.87
N ALA A 143 -7.38 -16.24 -3.71
CA ALA A 143 -8.63 -16.39 -4.47
C ALA A 143 -9.60 -15.23 -4.21
N ALA A 144 -9.75 -14.80 -2.95
CA ALA A 144 -10.63 -13.69 -2.58
C ALA A 144 -10.17 -12.36 -3.20
N VAL A 145 -8.86 -12.03 -3.11
CA VAL A 145 -8.32 -10.79 -3.64
C VAL A 145 -8.37 -10.76 -5.16
N LEU A 146 -7.95 -11.84 -5.84
CA LEU A 146 -7.98 -11.91 -7.30
C LEU A 146 -9.40 -11.83 -7.84
N LYS A 147 -10.36 -12.56 -7.23
CA LYS A 147 -11.77 -12.47 -7.58
C LYS A 147 -12.33 -11.06 -7.39
N GLY A 148 -11.99 -10.43 -6.27
CA GLY A 148 -12.42 -9.05 -5.96
C GLY A 148 -11.92 -8.03 -6.97
N LEU A 149 -10.71 -8.22 -7.51
CA LEU A 149 -10.12 -7.39 -8.56
C LEU A 149 -10.53 -7.80 -9.99
N GLY A 150 -11.47 -8.77 -10.14
CA GLY A 150 -12.07 -9.13 -11.41
C GLY A 150 -11.37 -10.24 -12.19
N PHE A 151 -10.39 -10.94 -11.62
CA PHE A 151 -9.74 -12.08 -12.24
C PHE A 151 -10.62 -13.33 -12.14
N SER A 152 -10.88 -13.98 -13.28
CA SER A 152 -11.51 -15.30 -13.31
C SER A 152 -10.50 -16.39 -12.89
N LEU A 153 -10.99 -17.58 -12.58
CA LEU A 153 -10.10 -18.72 -12.30
C LEU A 153 -9.19 -19.05 -13.48
N ALA A 154 -9.67 -18.91 -14.71
CA ALA A 154 -8.87 -19.12 -15.90
C ALA A 154 -7.75 -18.06 -16.06
N ASP A 155 -8.02 -16.81 -15.68
CA ASP A 155 -7.03 -15.73 -15.75
C ASP A 155 -5.86 -15.96 -14.78
N GLN A 156 -6.09 -16.65 -13.67
CA GLN A 156 -5.07 -16.90 -12.66
C GLN A 156 -3.91 -17.78 -13.16
N GLU A 157 -4.19 -18.67 -14.11
CA GLU A 157 -3.22 -19.59 -14.72
C GLU A 157 -2.55 -19.02 -15.98
N ARG A 158 -2.95 -17.82 -16.42
CA ARG A 158 -2.36 -17.16 -17.59
C ARG A 158 -1.11 -16.40 -17.20
N ASN A 159 -0.18 -16.28 -18.15
CA ASN A 159 1.04 -15.50 -17.95
C ASN A 159 0.73 -14.00 -17.81
N THR A 160 1.44 -13.35 -16.91
CA THR A 160 1.26 -11.92 -16.65
C THR A 160 1.45 -11.05 -17.88
N GLU A 161 2.36 -11.43 -18.81
CA GLU A 161 2.62 -10.69 -20.05
C GLU A 161 1.44 -10.66 -21.04
N GLU A 162 0.49 -11.56 -20.89
CA GLU A 162 -0.72 -11.58 -21.73
C GLU A 162 -1.72 -10.48 -21.38
N PHE A 163 -1.51 -9.79 -20.26
CA PHE A 163 -2.42 -8.79 -19.75
C PHE A 163 -2.02 -7.37 -20.15
N SER A 164 -3.01 -6.53 -20.44
CA SER A 164 -2.79 -5.11 -20.71
C SER A 164 -2.22 -4.37 -19.50
N GLY A 165 -1.64 -3.18 -19.71
CA GLY A 165 -1.06 -2.36 -18.65
C GLY A 165 -2.01 -2.12 -17.46
N GLY A 166 -3.31 -1.90 -17.71
CA GLY A 166 -4.30 -1.75 -16.65
C GLY A 166 -4.49 -3.03 -15.81
N TRP A 167 -4.43 -4.20 -16.44
CA TRP A 167 -4.48 -5.48 -15.73
C TRP A 167 -3.17 -5.77 -14.99
N GLN A 168 -2.01 -5.37 -15.54
CA GLN A 168 -0.73 -5.42 -14.83
C GLN A 168 -0.77 -4.61 -13.52
N MET A 169 -1.41 -3.44 -13.55
CA MET A 169 -1.62 -2.64 -12.35
C MET A 169 -2.57 -3.31 -11.34
N ARG A 170 -3.60 -4.04 -11.80
CA ARG A 170 -4.46 -4.86 -10.91
C ARG A 170 -3.68 -6.01 -10.27
N ILE A 171 -2.74 -6.66 -10.98
CA ILE A 171 -1.85 -7.69 -10.42
C ILE A 171 -0.96 -7.07 -9.33
N ALA A 172 -0.35 -5.92 -9.60
CA ALA A 172 0.46 -5.21 -8.62
C ALA A 172 -0.35 -4.81 -7.37
N LEU A 173 -1.58 -4.33 -7.56
CA LEU A 173 -2.50 -4.02 -6.47
C LEU A 173 -2.83 -5.29 -5.65
N ALA A 174 -3.16 -6.41 -6.31
CA ALA A 174 -3.41 -7.68 -5.62
C ALA A 174 -2.25 -8.09 -4.74
N LYS A 175 -1.03 -8.08 -5.29
CA LYS A 175 0.20 -8.41 -4.57
C LYS A 175 0.42 -7.49 -3.37
N LEU A 176 0.20 -6.19 -3.55
CA LEU A 176 0.33 -5.20 -2.48
C LEU A 176 -0.68 -5.44 -1.34
N LEU A 177 -1.95 -5.71 -1.68
CA LEU A 177 -2.99 -5.97 -0.69
C LEU A 177 -2.74 -7.26 0.09
N LEU A 178 -2.26 -8.32 -0.58
CA LEU A 178 -1.92 -9.61 0.02
C LEU A 178 -0.71 -9.51 0.96
N ALA A 179 0.28 -8.67 0.66
CA ALA A 179 1.44 -8.43 1.53
C ALA A 179 1.08 -7.74 2.85
N ARG A 180 -0.09 -7.12 2.96
CA ARG A 180 -0.62 -6.48 4.18
C ARG A 180 0.37 -5.58 4.93
N PRO A 181 1.06 -4.64 4.27
CA PRO A 181 2.00 -3.75 4.96
C PRO A 181 1.30 -2.88 6.02
N ASN A 182 2.05 -2.39 7.00
CA ASN A 182 1.51 -1.48 8.03
C ASN A 182 1.03 -0.15 7.45
N LEU A 183 1.60 0.28 6.33
CA LEU A 183 1.21 1.46 5.58
C LEU A 183 1.08 1.15 4.09
N LEU A 184 -0.11 1.36 3.55
CA LEU A 184 -0.38 1.38 2.12
C LEU A 184 -0.25 2.80 1.58
N LEU A 185 0.57 2.97 0.57
CA LEU A 185 0.71 4.18 -0.23
C LEU A 185 0.22 3.89 -1.64
N MET A 186 -0.81 4.58 -2.12
CA MET A 186 -1.39 4.29 -3.43
C MET A 186 -1.59 5.57 -4.24
N ASP A 187 -1.06 5.58 -5.45
CA ASP A 187 -1.22 6.69 -6.40
C ASP A 187 -2.21 6.29 -7.49
N GLU A 188 -3.42 6.87 -7.45
CA GLU A 188 -4.55 6.63 -8.37
C GLU A 188 -4.95 5.14 -8.52
N PRO A 189 -5.20 4.40 -7.42
CA PRO A 189 -5.45 2.96 -7.46
C PRO A 189 -6.74 2.58 -8.22
N THR A 190 -7.64 3.53 -8.43
CA THR A 190 -8.94 3.31 -9.09
C THR A 190 -8.90 3.45 -10.61
N ASN A 191 -7.84 4.01 -11.21
CA ASN A 191 -7.79 4.34 -12.64
C ASN A 191 -7.99 3.14 -13.57
N HIS A 192 -7.63 1.94 -13.13
CA HIS A 192 -7.69 0.72 -13.93
C HIS A 192 -8.77 -0.27 -13.43
N LEU A 193 -9.64 0.17 -12.52
CA LEU A 193 -10.69 -0.65 -11.95
C LEU A 193 -12.04 -0.32 -12.58
N ASP A 194 -12.81 -1.35 -12.89
CA ASP A 194 -14.22 -1.25 -13.16
C ASP A 194 -15.03 -1.05 -11.85
N LEU A 195 -16.29 -0.74 -11.96
CA LEU A 195 -17.14 -0.44 -10.81
C LEU A 195 -17.20 -1.58 -9.77
N PRO A 196 -17.35 -2.86 -10.15
CA PRO A 196 -17.30 -3.96 -9.19
C PRO A 196 -15.97 -4.07 -8.43
N ALA A 197 -14.83 -4.01 -9.13
CA ALA A 197 -13.51 -4.08 -8.51
C ALA A 197 -13.23 -2.88 -7.61
N ARG A 198 -13.68 -1.67 -7.99
CA ARG A 198 -13.59 -0.48 -7.16
C ARG A 198 -14.39 -0.61 -5.86
N ASN A 199 -15.66 -1.07 -5.94
CA ASN A 199 -16.49 -1.26 -4.75
C ASN A 199 -15.89 -2.31 -3.81
N TRP A 200 -15.36 -3.40 -4.37
CA TRP A 200 -14.65 -4.39 -3.58
C TRP A 200 -13.41 -3.82 -2.89
N LEU A 201 -12.60 -3.01 -3.59
CA LEU A 201 -11.43 -2.35 -3.00
C LEU A 201 -11.82 -1.39 -1.86
N GLU A 202 -12.94 -0.68 -2.01
CA GLU A 202 -13.50 0.20 -0.98
C GLU A 202 -13.82 -0.58 0.30
N GLU A 203 -14.55 -1.71 0.18
CA GLU A 203 -14.86 -2.60 1.31
C GLU A 203 -13.57 -3.15 1.94
N TYR A 204 -12.64 -3.64 1.13
CA TYR A 204 -11.37 -4.16 1.61
C TYR A 204 -10.57 -3.13 2.42
N LEU A 205 -10.48 -1.89 1.93
CA LEU A 205 -9.76 -0.80 2.61
C LEU A 205 -10.49 -0.33 3.87
N GLY A 206 -11.82 -0.48 3.95
CA GLY A 206 -12.60 -0.21 5.15
C GLY A 206 -12.13 -1.05 6.35
N ASP A 207 -11.89 -2.33 6.13
CA ASP A 207 -11.48 -3.31 7.14
C ASP A 207 -9.95 -3.46 7.26
N TYR A 208 -9.19 -2.75 6.43
CA TYR A 208 -7.73 -2.87 6.41
C TYR A 208 -7.09 -2.51 7.77
N PRO A 209 -6.27 -3.39 8.38
CA PRO A 209 -5.73 -3.16 9.72
C PRO A 209 -4.66 -2.07 9.79
N GLY A 210 -3.94 -1.83 8.69
CA GLY A 210 -2.90 -0.82 8.56
C GLY A 210 -3.43 0.58 8.26
N SER A 211 -2.53 1.51 8.02
CA SER A 211 -2.84 2.86 7.58
C SER A 211 -2.84 2.94 6.05
N VAL A 212 -3.63 3.84 5.50
CA VAL A 212 -3.74 4.07 4.07
C VAL A 212 -3.53 5.54 3.78
N VAL A 213 -2.63 5.84 2.85
CA VAL A 213 -2.45 7.17 2.24
C VAL A 213 -2.61 6.99 0.74
N LEU A 214 -3.57 7.67 0.16
CA LEU A 214 -3.86 7.51 -1.26
C LEU A 214 -4.09 8.86 -1.96
N VAL A 215 -3.75 8.90 -3.24
CA VAL A 215 -4.16 9.93 -4.19
C VAL A 215 -5.27 9.33 -5.04
N SER A 216 -6.38 10.02 -5.21
CA SER A 216 -7.41 9.65 -6.18
C SER A 216 -8.17 10.87 -6.68
N HIS A 217 -8.62 10.81 -7.93
CA HIS A 217 -9.55 11.76 -8.52
C HIS A 217 -11.02 11.30 -8.42
N ASP A 218 -11.25 10.08 -7.96
CA ASP A 218 -12.58 9.53 -7.71
C ASP A 218 -13.12 10.03 -6.37
N ARG A 219 -14.04 10.99 -6.44
CA ARG A 219 -14.64 11.64 -5.26
C ARG A 219 -15.47 10.67 -4.41
N PHE A 220 -16.18 9.75 -5.04
CA PHE A 220 -17.01 8.77 -4.33
C PHE A 220 -16.15 7.78 -3.55
N PHE A 221 -15.08 7.30 -4.19
CA PHE A 221 -14.11 6.43 -3.54
C PHE A 221 -13.42 7.11 -2.36
N LEU A 222 -13.03 8.39 -2.51
CA LEU A 222 -12.47 9.16 -1.41
C LEU A 222 -13.48 9.35 -0.27
N ASP A 223 -14.73 9.63 -0.60
CA ASP A 223 -15.77 9.96 0.39
C ASP A 223 -16.10 8.77 1.30
N SER A 224 -16.05 7.54 0.76
CA SER A 224 -16.30 6.30 1.49
C SER A 224 -15.08 5.77 2.23
N THR A 225 -13.88 5.93 1.65
CA THR A 225 -12.67 5.25 2.13
C THR A 225 -11.89 6.06 3.15
N ILE A 226 -11.87 7.41 3.03
CA ILE A 226 -10.97 8.26 3.83
C ILE A 226 -11.69 8.94 5.01
N LYS A 227 -10.88 9.29 6.04
CA LYS A 227 -11.32 10.01 7.26
C LYS A 227 -10.57 11.30 7.49
N ARG A 228 -9.52 11.56 6.70
CA ARG A 228 -8.72 12.79 6.72
C ARG A 228 -8.28 13.11 5.30
N ILE A 229 -8.39 14.36 4.89
CA ILE A 229 -7.77 14.88 3.67
C ILE A 229 -6.54 15.68 4.08
N THR A 230 -5.45 15.45 3.36
CA THR A 230 -4.27 16.32 3.41
C THR A 230 -4.10 16.99 2.04
N GLU A 231 -4.32 18.29 2.02
CA GLU A 231 -4.13 19.11 0.82
C GLU A 231 -2.65 19.47 0.66
N VAL A 232 -2.09 19.10 -0.49
CA VAL A 232 -0.75 19.48 -0.93
C VAL A 232 -0.88 20.74 -1.77
N GLY A 233 -0.48 21.88 -1.23
CA GLY A 233 -0.61 23.16 -1.94
C GLY A 233 0.12 24.28 -1.24
N LEU A 234 0.43 25.36 -1.98
CA LEU A 234 1.18 26.51 -1.46
C LEU A 234 2.50 26.13 -0.76
N LYS A 235 3.16 25.06 -1.26
CA LYS A 235 4.41 24.48 -0.73
C LYS A 235 4.28 23.87 0.68
N THR A 236 3.07 23.64 1.16
CA THR A 236 2.79 23.11 2.49
C THR A 236 1.73 22.00 2.45
N LEU A 237 1.50 21.35 3.58
CA LEU A 237 0.43 20.39 3.80
C LEU A 237 -0.61 21.00 4.74
N THR A 238 -1.89 20.82 4.41
CA THR A 238 -3.00 21.24 5.25
C THR A 238 -3.96 20.09 5.49
N ASP A 239 -4.16 19.73 6.74
CA ASP A 239 -5.07 18.66 7.13
C ASP A 239 -6.50 19.16 7.33
N TYR A 240 -7.46 18.38 6.82
CA TYR A 240 -8.89 18.53 7.04
C TYR A 240 -9.45 17.22 7.60
N HIS A 241 -10.17 17.28 8.70
CA HIS A 241 -10.76 16.10 9.32
C HIS A 241 -12.14 15.81 8.76
N GLY A 242 -12.31 14.61 8.23
CA GLY A 242 -13.55 14.11 7.62
C GLY A 242 -13.33 13.53 6.24
N ASN A 243 -14.43 13.29 5.54
CA ASN A 243 -14.44 12.77 4.19
C ASN A 243 -14.24 13.88 3.13
N TYR A 244 -14.26 13.50 1.86
CA TYR A 244 -14.02 14.43 0.75
C TYR A 244 -15.11 15.52 0.67
N SER A 245 -16.37 15.17 0.87
CA SER A 245 -17.50 16.13 0.84
C SER A 245 -17.33 17.23 1.89
N LYS A 246 -16.91 16.87 3.10
CA LYS A 246 -16.63 17.85 4.16
C LYS A 246 -15.44 18.74 3.83
N TYR A 247 -14.37 18.15 3.30
CA TYR A 247 -13.21 18.90 2.81
C TYR A 247 -13.59 19.99 1.82
N VAL A 248 -14.44 19.67 0.82
CA VAL A 248 -14.85 20.63 -0.22
C VAL A 248 -15.49 21.87 0.41
N VAL A 249 -16.37 21.68 1.40
CA VAL A 249 -17.04 22.80 2.10
C VAL A 249 -16.04 23.65 2.89
N GLU A 250 -15.16 22.99 3.66
CA GLU A 250 -14.16 23.69 4.48
C GLU A 250 -13.11 24.42 3.62
N HIS A 251 -12.69 23.79 2.50
CA HIS A 251 -11.74 24.37 1.57
C HIS A 251 -12.27 25.63 0.89
N VAL A 252 -13.52 25.62 0.42
CA VAL A 252 -14.16 26.82 -0.18
C VAL A 252 -14.17 27.98 0.82
N GLY A 253 -14.64 27.74 2.04
CA GLY A 253 -14.66 28.76 3.08
C GLY A 253 -13.28 29.27 3.49
N ARG A 254 -12.23 28.42 3.44
CA ARG A 254 -10.84 28.84 3.66
C ARG A 254 -10.34 29.73 2.51
N MET A 255 -10.59 29.35 1.28
CA MET A 255 -10.17 30.11 0.10
C MET A 255 -10.83 31.50 0.03
N GLU A 256 -12.10 31.61 0.41
CA GLU A 256 -12.79 32.89 0.50
C GLU A 256 -12.16 33.81 1.57
N ARG A 257 -11.84 33.26 2.74
CA ARG A 257 -11.15 34.00 3.81
C ARG A 257 -9.76 34.49 3.36
N LEU A 258 -8.98 33.65 2.68
CA LEU A 258 -7.67 34.01 2.14
C LEU A 258 -7.78 35.12 1.09
N LYS A 259 -8.73 35.03 0.17
CA LYS A 259 -8.99 36.08 -0.83
C LYS A 259 -9.39 37.40 -0.17
N ALA A 260 -10.26 37.37 0.84
CA ALA A 260 -10.67 38.55 1.56
C ALA A 260 -9.51 39.20 2.36
N ALA A 261 -8.65 38.37 2.97
CA ALA A 261 -7.46 38.85 3.68
C ALA A 261 -6.46 39.51 2.72
N TRP A 262 -6.20 38.88 1.57
CA TRP A 262 -5.31 39.42 0.54
C TRP A 262 -5.82 40.76 -0.01
N LYS A 263 -7.12 40.86 -0.28
CA LYS A 263 -7.74 42.14 -0.75
C LYS A 263 -7.55 43.28 0.25
N ARG A 264 -7.66 43.00 1.57
CA ARG A 264 -7.44 44.01 2.62
C ARG A 264 -5.98 44.45 2.76
N GLN A 265 -5.01 43.63 2.31
CA GLN A 265 -3.59 43.99 2.35
C GLN A 265 -3.13 44.81 1.14
N THR A 266 -3.92 44.76 0.04
CA THR A 266 -3.62 45.45 -1.21
C THR A 266 -4.39 46.78 -1.38
N GLU A 267 -5.36 47.04 -0.50
CA GLU A 267 -6.03 48.34 -0.31
C GLU A 267 -5.29 49.16 0.77
#